data_3b27a210ed750985830e7c0a6609785f
#
_entry.id   3b27a210ed750985830e7c0a6609785f
#
_cell.length_a   1.000
_cell.length_b   1.000
_cell.length_c   1.000
_cell.angle_alpha   90.00
_cell.angle_beta   90.00
_cell.angle_gamma   90.00
#
_symmetry.space_group_name_H-M   'P 1'
#
loop_
_entity.id
_entity.type
_entity.pdbx_description
1 polymer ?
#
loop_
_entity_poly.entity_id
_entity_poly.type
_entity_poly.pdbx_seq_one_letter_code
_entity_poly.pdbx_strand_id
1 'polypeptide(L)'
;MNQFIVGQLYSRKNVWNILRPNEQFQPFGNWATGYFEESGLLLAFANINTSGRTGHDFPNELDEHLRLMTWYGKPSAHSEQPTFKKLFDGNLALHMFVRWNNSLPYFAYLGVPVINEYKDEFFVNDEITTIQLKLEFGQNNEAEHQTKNNITVTGREGKTKTVVSKTYERNPM
;
A
#
# COMPACT_ATOMS: atom_id res chain seq x y z
N MET A 1 -10.39 -11.56 -8.67
CA MET A 1 -9.76 -12.53 -8.05
C MET A 1 -8.46 -12.08 -7.58
N ASN A 2 -8.17 -12.38 -6.41
CA ASN A 2 -6.92 -11.98 -5.86
C ASN A 2 -5.84 -12.96 -6.25
N GLN A 3 -4.78 -12.45 -6.83
CA GLN A 3 -3.71 -13.30 -7.31
C GLN A 3 -2.63 -13.51 -6.30
N PHE A 4 -2.68 -12.80 -5.18
CA PHE A 4 -1.66 -12.89 -4.15
C PHE A 4 -2.27 -13.37 -2.85
N ILE A 5 -1.49 -14.10 -2.06
CA ILE A 5 -1.97 -14.68 -0.82
C ILE A 5 -1.40 -13.90 0.36
N VAL A 6 -2.28 -13.39 1.20
CA VAL A 6 -1.87 -12.59 2.36
C VAL A 6 -0.93 -13.41 3.24
N GLY A 7 0.18 -12.81 3.60
CA GLY A 7 1.19 -13.47 4.43
C GLY A 7 2.28 -14.18 3.68
N GLN A 8 2.07 -14.44 2.39
CA GLN A 8 3.07 -15.15 1.63
C GLN A 8 4.13 -14.18 1.13
N LEU A 9 5.33 -14.67 0.93
CA LEU A 9 6.45 -13.84 0.49
C LEU A 9 6.56 -13.83 -1.02
N TYR A 10 6.83 -12.64 -1.57
CA TYR A 10 6.99 -12.48 -3.01
C TYR A 10 8.15 -11.53 -3.28
N SER A 11 9.00 -11.88 -4.23
CA SER A 11 9.96 -10.93 -4.74
C SER A 11 9.27 -10.13 -5.84
N ARG A 12 9.87 -9.03 -6.27
CA ARG A 12 9.30 -8.26 -7.38
C ARG A 12 9.21 -9.14 -8.62
N LYS A 13 10.18 -10.03 -8.81
CA LYS A 13 10.16 -10.94 -9.95
C LYS A 13 8.98 -11.90 -9.83
N ASN A 14 8.68 -12.38 -8.62
CA ASN A 14 7.54 -13.27 -8.44
C ASN A 14 6.24 -12.56 -8.83
N VAL A 15 6.11 -11.30 -8.42
CA VAL A 15 4.91 -10.53 -8.73
C VAL A 15 4.82 -10.33 -10.24
N TRP A 16 5.95 -9.99 -10.89
CA TRP A 16 5.95 -9.83 -12.33
C TRP A 16 5.49 -11.11 -13.01
N ASN A 17 6.02 -12.26 -12.57
CA ASN A 17 5.69 -13.52 -13.23
C ASN A 17 4.22 -13.88 -13.06
N ILE A 18 3.60 -13.45 -11.97
CA ILE A 18 2.18 -13.69 -11.79
C ILE A 18 1.36 -12.79 -12.72
N LEU A 19 1.77 -11.54 -12.87
CA LEU A 19 1.01 -10.60 -13.68
C LEU A 19 1.35 -10.65 -15.16
N ARG A 20 2.59 -11.04 -15.48
CA ARG A 20 3.05 -11.09 -16.88
C ARG A 20 3.77 -12.41 -17.12
N PRO A 21 3.04 -13.53 -17.05
CA PRO A 21 3.68 -14.85 -17.09
C PRO A 21 4.44 -15.16 -18.37
N ASN A 22 4.15 -14.46 -19.45
CA ASN A 22 4.81 -14.76 -20.71
C ASN A 22 5.89 -13.77 -21.08
N GLU A 23 6.30 -12.91 -20.14
CA GLU A 23 7.30 -11.90 -20.41
C GLU A 23 8.45 -12.05 -19.44
N GLN A 24 9.65 -11.83 -19.92
CA GLN A 24 10.80 -11.95 -19.07
C GLN A 24 10.93 -10.75 -18.16
N PHE A 25 11.19 -10.99 -16.88
CA PHE A 25 11.27 -9.93 -15.89
C PHE A 25 12.35 -8.91 -16.23
N GLN A 26 11.99 -7.64 -16.12
CA GLN A 26 12.91 -6.55 -16.37
C GLN A 26 12.94 -5.69 -15.14
N PRO A 27 14.00 -5.75 -14.34
CA PRO A 27 14.09 -5.02 -13.07
C PRO A 27 14.46 -3.56 -13.23
N PHE A 28 13.84 -2.88 -14.17
CA PHE A 28 14.12 -1.49 -14.44
C PHE A 28 12.85 -0.67 -14.41
N GLY A 29 13.01 0.64 -14.50
CA GLY A 29 11.88 1.52 -14.60
C GLY A 29 10.98 1.42 -13.39
N ASN A 30 9.70 1.32 -13.61
CA ASN A 30 8.75 1.26 -12.51
C ASN A 30 9.03 0.11 -11.56
N TRP A 31 9.49 -1.02 -12.11
CA TRP A 31 9.72 -2.21 -11.28
C TRP A 31 10.91 -2.08 -10.36
N ALA A 32 11.58 -0.94 -10.39
CA ALA A 32 12.65 -0.66 -9.46
C ALA A 32 12.22 0.40 -8.44
N THR A 33 10.96 0.83 -8.46
CA THR A 33 10.51 1.91 -7.58
C THR A 33 9.63 1.38 -6.46
N GLY A 34 9.26 2.26 -5.55
CA GLY A 34 8.50 1.86 -4.38
C GLY A 34 7.04 1.57 -4.65
N TYR A 35 6.42 2.28 -5.59
CA TYR A 35 5.05 1.95 -5.97
C TYR A 35 4.80 2.43 -7.39
N PHE A 36 3.90 1.76 -8.07
CA PHE A 36 3.60 2.08 -9.45
C PHE A 36 2.35 1.34 -9.89
N GLU A 37 1.71 1.84 -10.94
CA GLU A 37 0.54 1.18 -11.50
C GLU A 37 0.99 0.09 -12.46
N GLU A 38 0.36 -1.05 -12.36
CA GLU A 38 0.70 -2.16 -13.23
C GLU A 38 -0.54 -3.02 -13.42
N SER A 39 -0.95 -3.23 -14.64
CA SER A 39 -2.06 -4.12 -14.95
C SER A 39 -3.35 -3.77 -14.19
N GLY A 40 -3.59 -2.49 -14.02
CA GLY A 40 -4.80 -2.05 -13.32
C GLY A 40 -4.71 -2.08 -11.82
N LEU A 41 -3.55 -2.38 -11.27
CA LEU A 41 -3.34 -2.41 -9.83
C LEU A 41 -2.34 -1.35 -9.44
N LEU A 42 -2.39 -0.91 -8.21
CA LEU A 42 -1.32 -0.09 -7.65
C LEU A 42 -0.50 -1.02 -6.77
N LEU A 43 0.73 -1.31 -7.19
CA LEU A 43 1.60 -2.19 -6.44
C LEU A 43 2.52 -1.33 -5.59
N ALA A 44 2.66 -1.65 -4.31
CA ALA A 44 3.55 -0.93 -3.42
C ALA A 44 4.48 -1.91 -2.73
N PHE A 45 5.77 -1.60 -2.72
CA PHE A 45 6.78 -2.41 -2.07
C PHE A 45 7.45 -1.50 -1.04
N ALA A 46 7.15 -1.69 0.22
CA ALA A 46 7.57 -0.78 1.26
C ALA A 46 8.53 -1.42 2.25
N ASN A 47 9.50 -0.65 2.68
CA ASN A 47 10.42 -1.10 3.73
C ASN A 47 9.87 -0.57 5.04
N ILE A 48 9.80 -1.42 6.06
CA ILE A 48 9.29 -1.05 7.36
C ILE A 48 10.45 -0.83 8.30
N ASN A 49 10.51 0.37 8.88
CA ASN A 49 11.53 0.71 9.87
C ASN A 49 12.96 0.54 9.35
N THR A 50 13.16 0.72 8.05
CA THR A 50 14.50 0.62 7.50
C THR A 50 14.51 1.40 6.20
N SER A 51 15.65 1.94 5.83
CA SER A 51 15.77 2.74 4.62
C SER A 51 15.70 1.88 3.40
N GLY A 52 15.19 2.42 2.34
CA GLY A 52 15.22 1.72 1.08
C GLY A 52 16.58 1.83 0.44
N ARG A 53 16.69 1.23 -0.76
CA ARG A 53 17.93 1.21 -1.46
C ARG A 53 18.38 2.60 -1.89
N THR A 54 17.44 3.49 -2.12
CA THR A 54 17.78 4.81 -2.59
C THR A 54 18.24 5.72 -1.47
N GLY A 55 18.10 5.29 -0.24
CA GLY A 55 18.53 6.13 0.86
C GLY A 55 17.51 7.15 1.34
N HIS A 56 16.34 7.19 0.72
CA HIS A 56 15.30 8.06 1.21
C HIS A 56 14.63 7.35 2.37
N ASP A 57 14.68 7.96 3.51
CA ASP A 57 14.18 7.32 4.71
C ASP A 57 12.78 7.75 4.99
N PHE A 58 11.83 7.08 4.42
CA PHE A 58 10.44 7.34 4.74
C PHE A 58 10.09 6.43 5.91
N PRO A 59 9.58 6.99 6.98
CA PRO A 59 9.33 6.19 8.19
C PRO A 59 8.03 5.39 8.12
N ASN A 60 7.97 4.46 7.18
CA ASN A 60 6.82 3.59 7.11
C ASN A 60 6.78 2.72 8.36
N GLU A 61 5.60 2.62 8.95
CA GLU A 61 5.42 1.89 10.17
C GLU A 61 4.26 0.93 10.05
N LEU A 62 4.37 -0.22 10.65
CA LEU A 62 3.31 -1.21 10.64
C LEU A 62 3.13 -1.75 12.05
N ASP A 63 1.90 -1.61 12.57
CA ASP A 63 1.56 -2.23 13.83
C ASP A 63 0.92 -3.55 13.46
N GLU A 64 1.64 -4.64 13.60
CA GLU A 64 1.15 -5.93 13.15
C GLU A 64 -0.02 -6.43 13.98
N HIS A 65 -0.06 -6.05 15.24
CA HIS A 65 -1.15 -6.50 16.10
C HIS A 65 -2.46 -5.83 15.71
N LEU A 66 -2.43 -4.52 15.47
CA LEU A 66 -3.63 -3.79 15.10
C LEU A 66 -3.83 -3.77 13.59
N ARG A 67 -2.85 -4.21 12.84
CA ARG A 67 -2.87 -4.25 11.38
C ARG A 67 -3.08 -2.86 10.78
N LEU A 68 -2.42 -1.89 11.39
CA LEU A 68 -2.48 -0.51 10.93
C LEU A 68 -1.11 -0.11 10.40
N MET A 69 -1.09 0.60 9.30
CA MET A 69 0.15 1.00 8.66
C MET A 69 0.13 2.48 8.34
N THR A 70 1.26 3.13 8.55
CA THR A 70 1.47 4.49 8.07
C THR A 70 2.40 4.38 6.88
N TRP A 71 1.97 4.88 5.74
CA TRP A 71 2.71 4.74 4.49
C TRP A 71 2.87 6.10 3.82
N TYR A 72 4.00 6.32 3.19
CA TYR A 72 4.31 7.60 2.58
C TYR A 72 4.53 7.45 1.09
N GLY A 73 4.13 8.47 0.34
CA GLY A 73 4.38 8.50 -1.08
C GLY A 73 5.81 8.88 -1.39
N LYS A 74 6.12 8.97 -2.67
CA LYS A 74 7.43 9.43 -3.09
C LYS A 74 7.56 10.90 -2.78
N PRO A 75 8.77 11.44 -2.78
CA PRO A 75 8.94 12.87 -2.48
C PRO A 75 8.02 13.71 -3.35
N SER A 76 7.35 14.66 -2.72
CA SER A 76 6.43 15.59 -3.38
C SER A 76 5.15 14.95 -3.89
N ALA A 77 4.87 13.71 -3.53
CA ALA A 77 3.60 13.09 -3.94
C ALA A 77 2.44 13.76 -3.20
N HIS A 78 1.31 13.86 -3.86
CA HIS A 78 0.16 14.50 -3.25
C HIS A 78 -1.15 13.94 -3.82
N SER A 79 -2.23 14.24 -3.14
CA SER A 79 -3.52 13.63 -3.43
C SER A 79 -4.09 13.98 -4.79
N GLU A 80 -3.62 15.07 -5.41
CA GLU A 80 -4.14 15.45 -6.71
C GLU A 80 -3.46 14.73 -7.87
N GLN A 81 -2.42 13.97 -7.61
CA GLN A 81 -1.76 13.22 -8.68
C GLN A 81 -2.69 12.12 -9.17
N PRO A 82 -2.65 11.82 -10.46
CA PRO A 82 -3.60 10.86 -11.04
C PRO A 82 -3.68 9.52 -10.31
N THR A 83 -2.54 8.98 -9.90
CA THR A 83 -2.54 7.70 -9.21
C THR A 83 -3.32 7.78 -7.90
N PHE A 84 -3.10 8.85 -7.11
CA PHE A 84 -3.79 8.97 -5.85
C PHE A 84 -5.26 9.30 -6.05
N LYS A 85 -5.59 10.06 -7.10
CA LYS A 85 -6.99 10.34 -7.36
C LYS A 85 -7.72 9.05 -7.69
N LYS A 86 -7.11 8.19 -8.51
CA LYS A 86 -7.74 6.93 -8.83
C LYS A 86 -7.88 6.04 -7.61
N LEU A 87 -6.86 6.06 -6.75
CA LEU A 87 -6.90 5.25 -5.54
C LEU A 87 -8.04 5.71 -4.63
N PHE A 88 -8.18 7.03 -4.43
CA PHE A 88 -9.19 7.54 -3.54
C PHE A 88 -10.59 7.44 -4.14
N ASP A 89 -10.69 7.40 -5.47
CA ASP A 89 -11.98 7.25 -6.11
C ASP A 89 -12.43 5.79 -6.19
N GLY A 90 -11.57 4.87 -5.77
CA GLY A 90 -11.93 3.46 -5.83
C GLY A 90 -11.66 2.81 -7.18
N ASN A 91 -11.00 3.52 -8.09
CA ASN A 91 -10.71 2.99 -9.40
C ASN A 91 -9.38 2.27 -9.49
N LEU A 92 -8.65 2.21 -8.40
CA LEU A 92 -7.35 1.57 -8.38
C LEU A 92 -7.17 0.95 -7.01
N ALA A 93 -6.87 -0.33 -6.93
CA ALA A 93 -6.69 -1.01 -5.64
C ALA A 93 -5.22 -1.06 -5.29
N LEU A 94 -4.90 -0.72 -4.06
CA LEU A 94 -3.53 -0.75 -3.56
C LEU A 94 -3.21 -2.14 -3.03
N HIS A 95 -2.19 -2.76 -3.60
CA HIS A 95 -1.70 -4.06 -3.13
C HIS A 95 -0.38 -3.83 -2.43
N MET A 96 -0.34 -4.07 -1.13
CA MET A 96 0.80 -3.70 -0.31
C MET A 96 1.69 -4.89 0.02
N PHE A 97 2.98 -4.73 -0.29
CA PHE A 97 3.99 -5.72 0.02
C PHE A 97 5.01 -5.03 0.91
N VAL A 98 5.38 -5.65 2.03
CA VAL A 98 6.30 -5.03 2.99
C VAL A 98 7.44 -5.96 3.36
N ARG A 99 8.55 -5.37 3.77
CA ARG A 99 9.66 -6.15 4.30
C ARG A 99 10.35 -5.34 5.38
N TRP A 100 10.98 -6.07 6.30
CA TRP A 100 11.69 -5.43 7.39
C TRP A 100 13.20 -5.49 7.19
N ASN A 101 13.67 -6.29 6.25
CA ASN A 101 15.09 -6.46 6.00
C ASN A 101 15.33 -6.13 4.54
N ASN A 102 15.92 -4.97 4.27
CA ASN A 102 16.09 -4.51 2.90
C ASN A 102 17.25 -5.18 2.17
N SER A 103 17.96 -6.10 2.81
CA SER A 103 18.98 -6.84 2.09
C SER A 103 18.42 -8.10 1.45
N LEU A 104 17.14 -8.41 1.69
CA LEU A 104 16.51 -9.56 1.08
C LEU A 104 15.51 -9.08 0.04
N PRO A 105 15.31 -9.84 -1.02
CA PRO A 105 14.42 -9.41 -2.09
C PRO A 105 12.95 -9.73 -1.87
N TYR A 106 12.61 -10.36 -0.73
CA TYR A 106 11.25 -10.83 -0.53
C TYR A 106 10.44 -9.91 0.37
N PHE A 107 9.18 -9.71 -0.01
CA PHE A 107 8.23 -8.88 0.72
C PHE A 107 7.03 -9.72 1.08
N ALA A 108 6.45 -9.49 2.24
CA ALA A 108 5.23 -10.17 2.66
C ALA A 108 4.04 -9.39 2.11
N TYR A 109 3.10 -10.08 1.51
CA TYR A 109 1.92 -9.42 0.97
C TYR A 109 0.92 -9.21 2.10
N LEU A 110 0.47 -7.98 2.28
CA LEU A 110 -0.48 -7.65 3.34
C LEU A 110 -1.92 -7.57 2.86
N GLY A 111 -2.13 -7.52 1.57
CA GLY A 111 -3.49 -7.41 1.04
C GLY A 111 -3.79 -6.00 0.57
N VAL A 112 -5.07 -5.71 0.41
CA VAL A 112 -5.56 -4.41 -0.04
C VAL A 112 -6.16 -3.73 1.18
N PRO A 113 -5.59 -2.62 1.62
CA PRO A 113 -6.07 -1.98 2.84
C PRO A 113 -7.25 -1.07 2.61
N VAL A 114 -7.91 -0.74 3.69
CA VAL A 114 -8.85 0.37 3.70
C VAL A 114 -8.00 1.59 4.01
N ILE A 115 -8.24 2.70 3.32
CA ILE A 115 -7.52 3.93 3.56
C ILE A 115 -8.35 4.74 4.53
N ASN A 116 -7.86 4.87 5.77
CA ASN A 116 -8.61 5.56 6.80
C ASN A 116 -8.49 7.07 6.69
N GLU A 117 -7.32 7.55 6.30
CA GLU A 117 -7.14 8.98 6.13
C GLU A 117 -5.85 9.25 5.38
N TYR A 118 -5.71 10.44 4.85
CA TYR A 118 -4.45 10.84 4.24
C TYR A 118 -4.18 12.30 4.61
N LYS A 119 -2.93 12.69 4.48
CA LYS A 119 -2.54 14.05 4.76
C LYS A 119 -1.49 14.45 3.74
N ASP A 120 -1.77 15.52 3.01
CA ASP A 120 -0.82 16.05 2.05
C ASP A 120 0.24 16.88 2.76
N GLU A 121 1.34 17.08 2.09
CA GLU A 121 2.41 17.95 2.57
C GLU A 121 2.91 17.59 3.96
N PHE A 122 2.98 16.31 4.22
CA PHE A 122 3.54 15.86 5.48
C PHE A 122 5.06 15.99 5.37
N PHE A 123 5.69 16.64 6.35
CA PHE A 123 7.13 16.82 6.32
C PHE A 123 7.81 15.56 6.84
N VAL A 124 8.52 14.88 5.96
CA VAL A 124 9.30 13.73 6.38
C VAL A 124 10.57 14.23 7.05
N ASN A 125 11.11 15.34 6.54
CA ASN A 125 12.21 16.01 7.18
C ASN A 125 12.15 17.47 6.73
N ASP A 126 13.17 18.26 7.00
CA ASP A 126 13.11 19.68 6.72
C ASP A 126 12.96 20.03 5.25
N GLU A 127 13.32 19.11 4.38
CA GLU A 127 13.30 19.41 2.95
C GLU A 127 12.31 18.63 2.13
N ILE A 128 11.80 17.54 2.65
CA ILE A 128 10.97 16.66 1.86
C ILE A 128 9.57 16.56 2.42
N THR A 129 8.59 16.83 1.57
CA THR A 129 7.21 16.59 1.96
C THR A 129 6.63 15.51 1.06
N THR A 130 5.59 14.85 1.49
CA THR A 130 4.91 13.86 0.70
C THR A 130 3.52 13.62 1.30
N ILE A 131 2.73 12.80 0.65
CA ILE A 131 1.44 12.41 1.19
C ILE A 131 1.67 11.29 2.20
N GLN A 132 0.94 11.34 3.30
CA GLN A 132 0.96 10.28 4.31
C GLN A 132 -0.39 9.62 4.29
N LEU A 133 -0.44 8.29 4.27
CA LEU A 133 -1.69 7.55 4.33
C LEU A 133 -1.73 6.67 5.56
N LYS A 134 -2.90 6.58 6.17
CA LYS A 134 -3.13 5.64 7.27
C LYS A 134 -3.97 4.51 6.71
N LEU A 135 -3.43 3.32 6.76
CA LEU A 135 -4.02 2.14 6.13
C LEU A 135 -4.40 1.11 7.17
N GLU A 136 -5.45 0.38 6.89
CA GLU A 136 -5.89 -0.66 7.81
C GLU A 136 -6.13 -1.93 7.01
N PHE A 137 -5.54 -3.05 7.46
CA PHE A 137 -5.66 -4.32 6.76
C PHE A 137 -6.56 -5.25 7.54
N GLY A 138 -7.29 -6.10 6.84
CA GLY A 138 -8.11 -7.09 7.51
C GLY A 138 -7.27 -8.19 8.12
N GLN A 139 -7.91 -9.07 8.87
CA GLN A 139 -7.23 -10.20 9.45
C GLN A 139 -6.88 -11.16 8.32
N ASN A 140 -5.84 -11.94 8.53
CA ASN A 140 -5.41 -12.84 7.48
C ASN A 140 -6.48 -13.70 6.91
N ASN A 141 -7.22 -14.36 7.76
CA ASN A 141 -8.15 -15.31 7.25
C ASN A 141 -9.39 -14.65 6.74
N GLU A 142 -9.50 -13.35 6.91
CA GLU A 142 -10.66 -12.67 6.42
C GLU A 142 -10.34 -11.78 5.28
N ALA A 143 -9.14 -11.77 4.85
CA ALA A 143 -8.76 -10.86 3.81
C ALA A 143 -9.62 -10.99 2.61
N GLU A 144 -9.96 -12.17 2.26
CA GLU A 144 -10.76 -12.32 1.12
C GLU A 144 -12.13 -11.80 1.35
N HIS A 145 -12.62 -11.84 2.54
CA HIS A 145 -13.94 -11.37 2.75
C HIS A 145 -13.93 -9.89 2.65
N GLN A 146 -12.93 -9.27 3.19
CA GLN A 146 -12.91 -7.89 3.18
C GLN A 146 -12.99 -7.37 1.83
N THR A 147 -12.36 -7.99 0.95
CA THR A 147 -12.38 -7.45 -0.32
C THR A 147 -13.72 -7.38 -0.85
N LYS A 148 -14.58 -8.18 -0.46
CA LYS A 148 -15.84 -8.07 -0.97
C LYS A 148 -16.63 -7.16 -0.26
N ASN A 149 -16.37 -6.85 0.79
CA ASN A 149 -17.21 -5.99 1.44
C ASN A 149 -16.87 -4.68 1.32
N ASN A 150 -16.29 -4.28 1.50
CA ASN A 150 -15.88 -3.10 1.56
C ASN A 150 -16.32 -2.23 1.85
N ILE A 151 -16.50 -1.75 2.25
CA ILE A 151 -16.75 -1.03 2.60
C ILE A 151 -16.93 -0.28 3.24
N THR A 152 -17.03 0.45 3.82
CA THR A 152 -17.26 1.31 4.47
C THR A 152 -16.69 1.81 5.36
N VAL A 153 -16.53 2.39 5.73
CA VAL A 153 -15.84 2.89 6.53
C VAL A 153 -16.30 3.47 7.35
N THR A 154 -16.50 3.74 7.68
CA THR A 154 -16.95 4.24 8.36
C THR A 154 -16.67 4.74 9.35
N GLY A 155 -16.86 4.86 9.82
CA GLY A 155 -16.70 5.32 10.91
C GLY A 155 -15.78 6.09 11.38
N ARG A 156 -15.25 6.32 11.12
CA ARG A 156 -14.34 6.99 11.51
C ARG A 156 -14.66 8.23 11.37
N GLU A 157 -15.30 8.70 11.72
CA GLU A 157 -15.67 9.85 11.54
C GLU A 157 -14.86 10.81 11.79
N GLY A 158 -15.00 11.45 11.67
CA GLY A 158 -14.32 12.47 11.99
C GLY A 158 -13.16 12.63 11.36
N LYS A 159 -12.93 12.43 10.75
CA LYS A 159 -11.91 12.52 10.32
C LYS A 159 -11.73 13.07 9.23
N THR A 160 -11.41 13.34 9.02
CA THR A 160 -10.92 13.94 8.10
C THR A 160 -11.37 13.49 6.94
N LYS A 161 -10.93 13.41 6.15
CA LYS A 161 -11.29 13.02 5.06
C LYS A 161 -11.17 11.75 4.94
N THR A 162 -11.87 11.08 5.18
CA THR A 162 -11.80 9.83 5.09
C THR A 162 -12.08 9.53 3.80
N VAL A 163 -11.46 8.88 3.19
CA VAL A 163 -11.72 8.58 1.95
C VAL A 163 -12.46 7.51 1.79
N VAL A 164 -12.76 6.87 2.39
CA VAL A 164 -13.43 5.76 2.23
C VAL A 164 -14.49 5.57 1.88
N SER A 165 -14.93 5.14 1.67
CA SER A 165 -15.93 5.05 1.31
C SER A 165 -16.48 3.91 1.28
N LYS A 166 -16.60 3.19 1.29
CA LYS A 166 -17.08 2.16 1.25
C LYS A 166 -17.29 1.52 2.07
N THR A 167 -17.56 1.23 2.61
CA THR A 167 -17.77 0.74 3.41
C THR A 167 -17.51 -0.28 4.03
N TYR A 168 -17.36 -0.53 4.68
CA TYR A 168 -16.76 -1.36 5.14
C TYR A 168 -16.87 -1.40 6.51
N GLU A 169 -17.19 -2.11 7.04
CA GLU A 169 -17.41 -2.20 8.27
C GLU A 169 -16.33 -2.63 8.93
N ARG A 170 -15.78 -2.24 9.45
CA ARG A 170 -14.78 -2.50 10.03
C ARG A 170 -14.81 -3.34 10.96
N ASN A 171 -14.58 -4.06 11.01
CA ASN A 171 -14.55 -4.91 11.79
C ASN A 171 -13.82 -4.68 12.75
N PRO A 172 -14.03 -4.71 13.44
CA PRO A 172 -13.47 -4.35 14.44
C PRO A 172 -12.43 -4.99 14.73
N MET A 173 -12.02 -5.12 14.68
CA MET A 173 -11.12 -5.70 14.86
C MET A 173 -10.94 -5.74 15.82
#